data_41191c099d4c0c9b3221b663ded8a26f
#
_entry.id   41191c099d4c0c9b3221b663ded8a26f
#
_cell.length_a   1.000
_cell.length_b   1.000
_cell.length_c   1.000
_cell.angle_alpha   90.00
_cell.angle_beta   90.00
_cell.angle_gamma   90.00
#
_symmetry.space_group_name_H-M   'P 1'
#
loop_
_entity.id
_entity.type
_entity.pdbx_description
1 polymer ?
#
loop_
_entity_poly.entity_id
_entity_poly.type
_entity_poly.pdbx_seq_one_letter_code
_entity_poly.pdbx_strand_id
1 'polypeptide(L)'
;MAERELFEVKIICDFAAAHLLRNFRGKCEHLHGHNWKVEVVVRGHKLNESEILLDFGELKEAARKVVEELDHKFLNDLPAFKDRNPSSENIARYIYRRLSERFEGYDFWVHSVTAWESPNSCATYYGNSVG
;
A
#
# COMPACT_ATOMS: atom_id res chain seq x y z
N MET A 1 16.87 -15.20 -27.31
CA MET A 1 15.81 -15.25 -26.31
C MET A 1 14.80 -14.15 -26.56
N ALA A 2 13.56 -14.52 -26.46
CA ALA A 2 12.51 -13.52 -26.63
C ALA A 2 12.46 -12.60 -25.41
N GLU A 3 12.34 -11.32 -25.66
CA GLU A 3 12.14 -10.37 -24.59
C GLU A 3 10.73 -10.52 -24.04
N ARG A 4 10.58 -10.32 -22.73
CA ARG A 4 9.28 -10.35 -22.10
C ARG A 4 8.79 -8.91 -21.92
N GLU A 5 7.61 -8.65 -22.40
CA GLU A 5 6.99 -7.37 -22.16
C GLU A 5 6.62 -7.26 -20.68
N LEU A 6 6.68 -6.06 -20.16
CA LEU A 6 6.32 -5.76 -18.79
C LEU A 6 5.34 -4.60 -18.79
N PHE A 7 4.21 -4.82 -18.16
CA PHE A 7 3.17 -3.80 -18.05
C PHE A 7 3.02 -3.39 -16.59
N GLU A 8 2.63 -2.15 -16.39
CA GLU A 8 2.43 -1.61 -15.06
C GLU A 8 1.11 -0.86 -15.01
N VAL A 9 0.34 -1.10 -13.97
CA VAL A 9 -0.91 -0.41 -13.69
C VAL A 9 -0.81 0.22 -12.32
N LYS A 10 -1.27 1.45 -12.20
CA LYS A 10 -1.25 2.16 -10.94
C LYS A 10 -2.65 2.70 -10.64
N ILE A 11 -3.07 2.56 -9.39
CA ILE A 11 -4.28 3.23 -8.89
C ILE A 11 -3.92 4.05 -7.66
N ILE A 12 -4.76 5.02 -7.37
CA ILE A 12 -4.59 5.89 -6.22
C ILE A 12 -5.88 5.84 -5.42
N CYS A 13 -5.74 5.72 -4.10
CA CYS A 13 -6.85 5.84 -3.17
C CYS A 13 -6.38 6.65 -1.97
N ASP A 14 -7.29 6.94 -1.05
CA ASP A 14 -6.95 7.71 0.13
C ASP A 14 -7.72 7.22 1.35
N PHE A 15 -7.24 7.61 2.51
CA PHE A 15 -7.93 7.40 3.78
C PHE A 15 -7.46 8.46 4.77
N ALA A 16 -8.29 8.70 5.79
CA ALA A 16 -7.95 9.62 6.87
C ALA A 16 -7.70 8.81 8.14
N ALA A 17 -6.61 9.08 8.83
CA ALA A 17 -6.30 8.36 10.06
C ALA A 17 -5.33 9.15 10.93
N ALA A 18 -5.40 8.89 12.23
CA ALA A 18 -4.48 9.48 13.20
C ALA A 18 -3.44 8.46 13.62
N HIS A 19 -2.26 8.95 13.95
CA HIS A 19 -1.18 8.10 14.43
C HIS A 19 -0.19 8.91 15.29
N LEU A 20 0.68 8.18 15.96
CA LEU A 20 1.87 8.73 16.57
C LEU A 20 2.99 7.70 16.48
N LEU A 21 4.22 8.16 16.46
CA LEU A 21 5.38 7.28 16.49
C LEU A 21 5.84 7.13 17.94
N ARG A 22 5.97 5.90 18.37
CA ARG A 22 6.48 5.57 19.72
C ARG A 22 8.00 5.48 19.63
N ASN A 23 8.67 5.90 20.69
CA ASN A 23 10.14 5.85 20.78
C ASN A 23 10.85 6.65 19.68
N PHE A 24 10.21 7.70 19.21
CA PHE A 24 10.81 8.59 18.22
C PHE A 24 11.72 9.56 18.98
N ARG A 25 13.03 9.47 18.72
CA ARG A 25 14.05 10.27 19.42
C ARG A 25 13.92 10.20 20.95
N GLY A 26 13.62 8.98 21.46
CA GLY A 26 13.48 8.75 22.90
C GLY A 26 12.15 9.17 23.49
N LYS A 27 11.20 9.62 22.69
CA LYS A 27 9.88 10.08 23.12
C LYS A 27 8.82 9.54 22.19
N CYS A 28 7.55 9.60 22.62
CA CYS A 28 6.44 9.41 21.70
C CYS A 28 6.09 10.75 21.09
N GLU A 29 5.74 10.73 19.81
CA GLU A 29 5.25 11.92 19.12
C GLU A 29 3.90 12.33 19.71
N HIS A 30 3.51 13.57 19.44
CA HIS A 30 2.13 13.99 19.68
C HIS A 30 1.22 13.33 18.67
N LEU A 31 0.02 12.98 19.11
CA LEU A 31 -1.01 12.46 18.23
C LEU A 31 -1.34 13.47 17.14
N HIS A 32 -1.40 13.02 15.91
CA HIS A 32 -1.78 13.88 14.79
C HIS A 32 -2.49 13.05 13.72
N GLY A 33 -3.29 13.72 12.90
CA GLY A 33 -4.04 13.08 11.84
C GLY A 33 -3.62 13.59 10.47
N HIS A 34 -3.80 12.74 9.48
CA HIS A 34 -3.46 13.05 8.09
C HIS A 34 -4.50 12.50 7.15
N ASN A 35 -4.59 13.12 5.99
CA ASN A 35 -5.26 12.55 4.83
C ASN A 35 -4.19 11.83 4.02
N TRP A 36 -4.19 10.51 4.12
CA TRP A 36 -3.19 9.67 3.47
C TRP A 36 -3.57 9.41 2.02
N LYS A 37 -2.64 9.59 1.11
CA LYS A 37 -2.80 9.15 -0.28
C LYS A 37 -2.00 7.87 -0.45
N VAL A 38 -2.61 6.88 -1.10
CA VAL A 38 -1.98 5.57 -1.32
C VAL A 38 -1.92 5.30 -2.81
N GLU A 39 -0.73 4.96 -3.30
CA GLU A 39 -0.53 4.51 -4.68
C GLU A 39 -0.20 3.04 -4.65
N VAL A 40 -0.92 2.27 -5.44
CA VAL A 40 -0.68 0.83 -5.59
C VAL A 40 -0.22 0.58 -7.02
N VAL A 41 0.93 -0.06 -7.16
CA VAL A 41 1.51 -0.41 -8.46
C VAL A 41 1.49 -1.92 -8.62
N VAL A 42 0.91 -2.37 -9.72
CA VAL A 42 0.83 -3.78 -10.09
C VAL A 42 1.57 -3.98 -11.41
N ARG A 43 2.32 -5.05 -11.52
CA ARG A 43 3.06 -5.39 -12.74
C ARG A 43 2.72 -6.80 -13.20
N GLY A 44 2.93 -7.05 -14.48
CA GLY A 44 2.75 -8.37 -15.06
C GLY A 44 3.22 -8.41 -16.48
N HIS A 45 3.36 -9.63 -17.00
CA HIS A 45 3.88 -9.86 -18.34
C HIS A 45 2.78 -10.16 -19.37
N LYS A 46 1.56 -10.46 -18.90
CA LYS A 46 0.48 -10.91 -19.78
C LYS A 46 -0.73 -10.02 -19.64
N LEU A 47 -1.34 -9.70 -20.76
CA LEU A 47 -2.65 -9.07 -20.80
C LEU A 47 -3.73 -10.14 -20.89
N ASN A 48 -4.91 -9.84 -20.37
CA ASN A 48 -6.04 -10.75 -20.43
C ASN A 48 -6.76 -10.64 -21.80
N GLU A 49 -7.91 -11.29 -21.94
CA GLU A 49 -8.66 -11.28 -23.19
C GLU A 49 -9.07 -9.90 -23.67
N SER A 50 -9.23 -8.96 -22.74
CA SER A 50 -9.58 -7.57 -23.07
C SER A 50 -8.35 -6.71 -23.34
N GLU A 51 -7.16 -7.33 -23.37
CA GLU A 51 -5.89 -6.66 -23.59
C GLU A 51 -5.54 -5.66 -22.50
N ILE A 52 -5.90 -5.98 -21.25
CA ILE A 52 -5.51 -5.22 -20.08
C ILE A 52 -4.84 -6.15 -19.06
N LEU A 53 -3.98 -5.59 -18.22
CA LEU A 53 -3.31 -6.38 -17.16
C LEU A 53 -4.32 -6.82 -16.11
N LEU A 54 -5.14 -5.92 -15.66
CA LEU A 54 -6.31 -6.17 -14.82
C LEU A 54 -7.21 -4.93 -14.91
N ASP A 55 -8.46 -5.10 -14.55
CA ASP A 55 -9.40 -3.98 -14.52
C ASP A 55 -9.05 -3.03 -13.38
N PHE A 56 -8.94 -1.73 -13.69
CA PHE A 56 -8.70 -0.71 -12.66
C PHE A 56 -9.72 -0.78 -11.53
N GLY A 57 -10.99 -1.05 -11.88
CA GLY A 57 -12.06 -1.14 -10.88
C GLY A 57 -11.84 -2.28 -9.89
N GLU A 58 -11.34 -3.41 -10.37
CA GLU A 58 -11.03 -4.55 -9.51
C GLU A 58 -9.91 -4.20 -8.53
N LEU A 59 -8.84 -3.55 -9.03
CA LEU A 59 -7.73 -3.14 -8.17
C LEU A 59 -8.17 -2.08 -7.17
N LYS A 60 -8.95 -1.11 -7.62
CA LYS A 60 -9.48 -0.06 -6.72
C LYS A 60 -10.35 -0.64 -5.62
N GLU A 61 -11.23 -1.59 -5.97
CA GLU A 61 -12.10 -2.22 -4.98
C GLU A 61 -11.30 -3.01 -3.95
N ALA A 62 -10.29 -3.75 -4.38
CA ALA A 62 -9.43 -4.48 -3.47
C ALA A 62 -8.67 -3.53 -2.53
N ALA A 63 -8.12 -2.45 -3.09
CA ALA A 63 -7.40 -1.45 -2.30
C ALA A 63 -8.34 -0.75 -1.32
N ARG A 64 -9.56 -0.41 -1.75
CA ARG A 64 -10.55 0.24 -0.89
C ARG A 64 -10.87 -0.62 0.32
N LYS A 65 -11.04 -1.92 0.13
CA LYS A 65 -11.31 -2.83 1.25
C LYS A 65 -10.18 -2.85 2.26
N VAL A 66 -8.94 -2.79 1.80
CA VAL A 66 -7.79 -2.76 2.71
C VAL A 66 -7.73 -1.43 3.45
N VAL A 67 -7.84 -0.31 2.74
CA VAL A 67 -7.73 0.99 3.41
C VAL A 67 -8.92 1.28 4.33
N GLU A 68 -10.08 0.64 4.13
CA GLU A 68 -11.19 0.75 5.07
C GLU A 68 -10.80 0.26 6.46
N GLU A 69 -9.86 -0.68 6.56
CA GLU A 69 -9.37 -1.17 7.84
C GLU A 69 -8.60 -0.10 8.61
N LEU A 70 -8.13 0.91 7.89
CA LEU A 70 -7.30 1.99 8.45
C LEU A 70 -8.07 3.30 8.57
N ASP A 71 -9.13 3.47 7.77
CA ASP A 71 -9.82 4.74 7.60
C ASP A 71 -10.58 5.15 8.87
N HIS A 72 -10.43 6.42 9.24
CA HIS A 72 -11.07 7.03 10.41
C HIS A 72 -10.70 6.31 11.72
N LYS A 73 -9.49 5.80 11.80
CA LYS A 73 -9.00 5.07 12.98
C LYS A 73 -7.78 5.74 13.59
N PHE A 74 -7.56 5.45 14.86
CA PHE A 74 -6.26 5.69 15.49
C PHE A 74 -5.41 4.44 15.22
N LEU A 75 -4.44 4.56 14.34
CA LEU A 75 -3.71 3.40 13.81
C LEU A 75 -2.97 2.63 14.89
N ASN A 76 -2.49 3.32 15.94
CA ASN A 76 -1.77 2.67 17.03
C ASN A 76 -2.61 1.65 17.79
N ASP A 77 -3.94 1.75 17.72
CA ASP A 77 -4.84 0.80 18.37
C ASP A 77 -5.07 -0.46 17.57
N LEU A 78 -4.68 -0.48 16.30
CA LEU A 78 -4.90 -1.64 15.45
C LEU A 78 -3.88 -2.73 15.76
N PRO A 79 -4.29 -4.02 15.73
CA PRO A 79 -3.36 -5.12 16.01
C PRO A 79 -2.09 -5.10 15.19
N ALA A 80 -2.20 -4.68 13.92
CA ALA A 80 -1.05 -4.61 13.02
C ALA A 80 0.03 -3.63 13.49
N PHE A 81 -0.33 -2.65 14.32
CA PHE A 81 0.59 -1.59 14.76
C PHE A 81 0.83 -1.59 16.26
N LYS A 82 0.53 -2.69 16.96
CA LYS A 82 0.81 -2.79 18.39
C LYS A 82 2.30 -2.88 18.68
N ASP A 83 3.01 -3.68 17.89
CA ASP A 83 4.44 -3.89 18.06
C ASP A 83 5.28 -3.15 17.03
N ARG A 84 4.65 -2.43 16.11
CA ARG A 84 5.30 -1.65 15.08
C ARG A 84 4.67 -0.28 15.02
N ASN A 85 5.49 0.74 14.82
CA ASN A 85 4.95 2.09 14.64
C ASN A 85 4.15 2.17 13.33
N PRO A 86 3.02 2.89 13.32
CA PRO A 86 2.28 3.16 12.09
C PRO A 86 2.94 4.29 11.30
N SER A 87 4.19 4.07 10.91
CA SER A 87 4.94 4.95 10.04
C SER A 87 4.43 4.81 8.61
N SER A 88 4.79 5.75 7.73
CA SER A 88 4.46 5.64 6.31
C SER A 88 4.98 4.32 5.73
N GLU A 89 6.18 3.92 6.13
CA GLU A 89 6.79 2.66 5.68
C GLU A 89 5.96 1.45 6.12
N ASN A 90 5.55 1.39 7.37
CA ASN A 90 4.78 0.26 7.89
C ASN A 90 3.34 0.25 7.39
N ILE A 91 2.77 1.42 7.13
CA ILE A 91 1.45 1.51 6.49
C ILE A 91 1.53 0.96 5.06
N ALA A 92 2.54 1.37 4.30
CA ALA A 92 2.75 0.88 2.94
C ALA A 92 2.96 -0.65 2.94
N ARG A 93 3.76 -1.16 3.87
CA ARG A 93 4.00 -2.61 4.02
C ARG A 93 2.73 -3.37 4.33
N TYR A 94 1.90 -2.85 5.22
CA TYR A 94 0.63 -3.47 5.58
C TYR A 94 -0.28 -3.61 4.37
N ILE A 95 -0.46 -2.51 3.63
CA ILE A 95 -1.32 -2.51 2.44
C ILE A 95 -0.77 -3.46 1.39
N TYR A 96 0.54 -3.43 1.15
CA TYR A 96 1.21 -4.31 0.19
C TYR A 96 0.93 -5.78 0.51
N ARG A 97 1.12 -6.17 1.76
CA ARG A 97 0.93 -7.57 2.17
C ARG A 97 -0.53 -8.02 2.04
N ARG A 98 -1.46 -7.17 2.43
CA ARG A 98 -2.89 -7.48 2.31
C ARG A 98 -3.30 -7.65 0.86
N LEU A 99 -2.83 -6.77 -0.03
CA LEU A 99 -3.13 -6.86 -1.45
C LEU A 99 -2.44 -8.04 -2.11
N SER A 100 -1.21 -8.34 -1.72
CA SER A 100 -0.49 -9.51 -2.25
C SER A 100 -1.22 -10.81 -1.90
N GLU A 101 -1.77 -10.91 -0.70
CA GLU A 101 -2.60 -12.06 -0.31
C GLU A 101 -3.85 -12.15 -1.18
N ARG A 102 -4.50 -11.01 -1.43
CA ARG A 102 -5.73 -10.96 -2.22
C ARG A 102 -5.51 -11.45 -3.66
N PHE A 103 -4.35 -11.15 -4.23
CA PHE A 103 -4.04 -11.49 -5.63
C PHE A 103 -3.07 -12.66 -5.77
N GLU A 104 -2.90 -13.44 -4.74
CA GLU A 104 -2.05 -14.63 -4.81
C GLU A 104 -2.55 -15.58 -5.89
N GLY A 105 -1.64 -16.08 -6.71
CA GLY A 105 -1.97 -17.01 -7.80
C GLY A 105 -2.40 -16.35 -9.10
N TYR A 106 -2.49 -15.03 -9.15
CA TYR A 106 -2.80 -14.31 -10.38
C TYR A 106 -1.55 -14.16 -11.26
N ASP A 107 -1.74 -13.86 -12.53
CA ASP A 107 -0.62 -13.66 -13.48
C ASP A 107 0.12 -12.35 -13.28
N PHE A 108 -0.42 -11.47 -12.47
CA PHE A 108 0.22 -10.20 -12.11
C PHE A 108 0.54 -10.22 -10.62
N TRP A 109 1.32 -9.24 -10.19
CA TRP A 109 1.73 -9.13 -8.78
C TRP A 109 1.77 -7.68 -8.34
N VAL A 110 1.59 -7.46 -7.04
CA VAL A 110 1.77 -6.13 -6.47
C VAL A 110 3.26 -5.82 -6.47
N HIS A 111 3.63 -4.76 -7.19
CA HIS A 111 5.03 -4.35 -7.26
C HIS A 111 5.43 -3.47 -6.08
N SER A 112 4.58 -2.50 -5.76
CA SER A 112 4.90 -1.55 -4.69
C SER A 112 3.64 -0.85 -4.19
N VAL A 113 3.74 -0.34 -2.97
CA VAL A 113 2.72 0.53 -2.38
C VAL A 113 3.44 1.74 -1.82
N THR A 114 2.94 2.93 -2.14
CA THR A 114 3.45 4.19 -1.62
C THR A 114 2.39 4.82 -0.74
N ALA A 115 2.78 5.20 0.46
CA ALA A 115 1.90 5.90 1.41
C ALA A 115 2.41 7.33 1.58
N TRP A 116 1.59 8.28 1.18
CA TRP A 116 1.87 9.71 1.29
C TRP A 116 1.24 10.24 2.57
N GLU A 117 2.06 10.64 3.51
CA GLU A 117 1.60 11.26 4.75
C GLU A 117 1.13 12.69 4.50
N SER A 118 1.77 13.36 3.56
CA SER A 118 1.46 14.73 3.15
C SER A 118 1.70 14.85 1.65
N PRO A 119 1.34 15.98 1.03
CA PRO A 119 1.64 16.19 -0.39
C PRO A 119 3.13 16.14 -0.75
N ASN A 120 4.01 16.28 0.25
CA ASN A 120 5.44 16.41 0.03
C ASN A 120 6.28 15.25 0.56
N SER A 121 5.68 14.27 1.23
CA SER A 121 6.47 13.22 1.90
C SER A 121 5.77 11.87 1.83
N CYS A 122 6.48 10.89 1.38
CA CYS A 122 5.95 9.53 1.25
C CYS A 122 7.02 8.49 1.52
N ALA A 123 6.57 7.25 1.68
CA ALA A 123 7.44 6.09 1.72
C ALA A 123 6.87 5.00 0.82
N THR A 124 7.72 4.24 0.18
CA THR A 124 7.32 3.15 -0.70
C THR A 124 7.89 1.84 -0.20
N TYR A 125 7.04 0.81 -0.20
CA TYR A 125 7.44 -0.55 0.14
C TYR A 125 7.38 -1.42 -1.12
N TYR A 126 8.47 -2.13 -1.40
CA TYR A 126 8.62 -2.96 -2.58
C TYR A 126 8.58 -4.47 -2.29
N GLY A 127 8.33 -4.85 -1.06
CA GLY A 127 8.41 -6.25 -0.66
C GLY A 127 9.84 -6.67 -0.39
N ASN A 128 10.13 -7.93 -0.64
CA ASN A 128 11.46 -8.49 -0.42
C ASN A 128 12.29 -8.49 -1.71
N SER A 129 12.10 -7.50 -2.55
CA SER A 129 12.81 -7.41 -3.82
C SER A 129 14.32 -7.32 -3.61
N VAL A 130 15.06 -8.02 -4.45
CA VAL A 130 16.51 -7.96 -4.43
C VAL A 130 16.93 -7.05 -5.59
N GLY A 131 17.31 -5.86 -5.23
CA GLY A 131 17.82 -4.93 -6.22
C GLY A 131 16.81 -4.07 -6.89
#